data_5e18d6595e8da8617efe38fae2af7a88
#
_entry.id   5e18d6595e8da8617efe38fae2af7a88
#
_cell.length_a   1.000
_cell.length_b   1.000
_cell.length_c   1.000
_cell.angle_alpha   90.00
_cell.angle_beta   90.00
_cell.angle_gamma   90.00
#
_symmetry.space_group_name_H-M   'P 1'
#
loop_
_entity.id
_entity.type
_entity.pdbx_description
1 polymer ?
#
loop_
_entity_poly.entity_id
_entity_poly.type
_entity_poly.pdbx_seq_one_letter_code
_entity_poly.pdbx_strand_id
1 'polypeptide(L)'
;FLETTPVQELTIPVILEGKDIIACAQTGTGKTAAYVLPVINELSKGLHPANAINAIIMAPTRELAQQIDQQIEGFTYFVPVSAVAVYGGTDGIAWEQQKRGMEMGADIVIATPGRLLSHIKLGTVDLSQVSFFVLDEADRMLDMGFYDDIMQVYKLLPATCQTIMFSATMPPKIRTLAQTILKNPEEVKIAISRPPETIMQTAYVCYDMQKLRILEDLFSKSRPQRVIIFSSSKMKVKELASTLKRMKFNVAAMHSDLEQSQREEVMKEFKNGRIDILVATDVVSRGID
;
A
#
# COMPACT_ATOMS: atom_id res chain seq x y z
N PHE A 1 15.60 1.65 -14.51
CA PHE A 1 16.47 1.71 -13.31
C PHE A 1 17.92 1.77 -13.76
N LEU A 2 18.72 2.68 -13.19
CA LEU A 2 20.15 2.78 -13.45
C LEU A 2 20.95 2.04 -12.37
N GLU A 3 20.46 2.05 -11.15
CA GLU A 3 21.06 1.41 -9.98
C GLU A 3 19.97 0.79 -9.09
N THR A 4 20.34 -0.24 -8.34
CA THR A 4 19.46 -0.84 -7.32
C THR A 4 19.43 0.03 -6.06
N THR A 5 18.30 0.06 -5.38
CA THR A 5 18.25 0.63 -4.03
C THR A 5 18.78 -0.39 -3.00
N PRO A 6 19.19 0.06 -1.81
CA PRO A 6 19.70 -0.87 -0.78
C PRO A 6 18.70 -1.98 -0.41
N VAL A 7 17.38 -1.69 -0.42
CA VAL A 7 16.38 -2.73 -0.17
C VAL A 7 16.32 -3.75 -1.29
N GLN A 8 16.43 -3.32 -2.54
CA GLN A 8 16.44 -4.22 -3.71
C GLN A 8 17.69 -5.09 -3.71
N GLU A 9 18.84 -4.51 -3.45
CA GLU A 9 20.13 -5.23 -3.42
C GLU A 9 20.15 -6.36 -2.39
N LEU A 10 19.55 -6.11 -1.20
CA LEU A 10 19.53 -7.09 -0.11
C LEU A 10 18.39 -8.11 -0.24
N THR A 11 17.26 -7.77 -0.85
CA THR A 11 16.08 -8.65 -0.83
C THR A 11 15.91 -9.47 -2.10
N ILE A 12 16.24 -8.93 -3.28
CA ILE A 12 16.06 -9.64 -4.55
C ILE A 12 16.81 -10.99 -4.57
N PRO A 13 18.09 -11.08 -4.18
CA PRO A 13 18.80 -12.37 -4.18
C PRO A 13 18.13 -13.40 -3.27
N VAL A 14 17.71 -13.00 -2.06
CA VAL A 14 17.07 -13.89 -1.09
C VAL A 14 15.75 -14.45 -1.62
N ILE A 15 14.95 -13.60 -2.29
CA ILE A 15 13.67 -14.02 -2.91
C ILE A 15 13.95 -15.00 -4.05
N LEU A 16 14.95 -14.76 -4.89
CA LEU A 16 15.33 -15.64 -5.99
C LEU A 16 15.91 -16.99 -5.51
N GLU A 17 16.47 -17.04 -4.30
CA GLU A 17 16.87 -18.29 -3.64
C GLU A 17 15.70 -19.13 -3.12
N GLY A 18 14.45 -18.62 -3.22
CA GLY A 18 13.25 -19.31 -2.73
C GLY A 18 13.07 -19.26 -1.21
N LYS A 19 13.79 -18.40 -0.51
CA LYS A 19 13.70 -18.26 0.95
C LYS A 19 12.56 -17.31 1.34
N ASP A 20 11.92 -17.60 2.44
CA ASP A 20 11.01 -16.63 3.08
C ASP A 20 11.82 -15.44 3.61
N ILE A 21 11.22 -14.26 3.57
CA ILE A 21 11.91 -13.03 3.96
C ILE A 21 11.00 -12.11 4.76
N ILE A 22 11.57 -11.45 5.76
CA ILE A 22 10.99 -10.29 6.41
C ILE A 22 11.90 -9.08 6.24
N ALA A 23 11.43 -8.08 5.49
CA ALA A 23 12.16 -6.86 5.20
C ALA A 23 11.57 -5.66 5.92
N CYS A 24 12.36 -5.02 6.78
CA CYS A 24 11.99 -3.77 7.43
C CYS A 24 12.56 -2.59 6.63
N ALA A 25 11.70 -1.89 5.88
CA ALA A 25 12.09 -0.76 5.03
C ALA A 25 10.95 0.27 4.93
N GLN A 26 11.29 1.55 4.93
CA GLN A 26 10.32 2.64 4.82
C GLN A 26 9.66 2.72 3.42
N THR A 27 8.54 3.44 3.30
CA THR A 27 7.93 3.79 2.01
C THR A 27 8.89 4.65 1.17
N GLY A 28 8.77 4.58 -0.16
CA GLY A 28 9.64 5.35 -1.05
C GLY A 28 11.06 4.76 -1.25
N THR A 29 11.41 3.62 -0.63
CA THR A 29 12.73 2.99 -0.78
C THR A 29 12.82 2.01 -1.95
N GLY A 30 11.76 1.85 -2.75
CA GLY A 30 11.73 0.92 -3.88
C GLY A 30 11.32 -0.51 -3.52
N LYS A 31 10.60 -0.71 -2.41
CA LYS A 31 10.11 -2.03 -1.94
C LYS A 31 9.30 -2.78 -2.99
N THR A 32 8.39 -2.10 -3.68
CA THR A 32 7.52 -2.75 -4.67
C THR A 32 8.35 -3.46 -5.74
N ALA A 33 9.32 -2.80 -6.34
CA ALA A 33 10.22 -3.44 -7.30
C ALA A 33 11.06 -4.55 -6.67
N ALA A 34 11.40 -4.43 -5.38
CA ALA A 34 12.21 -5.41 -4.66
C ALA A 34 11.56 -6.80 -4.55
N TYR A 35 10.22 -6.87 -4.47
CA TYR A 35 9.53 -8.15 -4.48
C TYR A 35 8.85 -8.47 -5.82
N VAL A 36 8.38 -7.47 -6.57
CA VAL A 36 7.69 -7.71 -7.84
C VAL A 36 8.65 -8.24 -8.91
N LEU A 37 9.84 -7.64 -9.04
CA LEU A 37 10.78 -8.06 -10.08
C LEU A 37 11.24 -9.53 -9.96
N PRO A 38 11.66 -10.04 -8.79
CA PRO A 38 11.99 -11.44 -8.65
C PRO A 38 10.80 -12.38 -8.85
N VAL A 39 9.58 -12.00 -8.39
CA VAL A 39 8.36 -12.78 -8.64
C VAL A 39 8.07 -12.87 -10.14
N ILE A 40 8.06 -11.75 -10.88
CA ILE A 40 7.87 -11.75 -12.33
C ILE A 40 8.96 -12.58 -13.02
N ASN A 41 10.20 -12.48 -12.59
CA ASN A 41 11.30 -13.28 -13.14
C ASN A 41 11.04 -14.78 -12.98
N GLU A 42 10.60 -15.23 -11.82
CA GLU A 42 10.28 -16.65 -11.61
C GLU A 42 9.09 -17.10 -12.48
N LEU A 43 8.00 -16.32 -12.49
CA LEU A 43 6.82 -16.63 -13.30
C LEU A 43 7.12 -16.66 -14.80
N SER A 44 8.00 -15.79 -15.28
CA SER A 44 8.39 -15.72 -16.70
C SER A 44 9.18 -16.94 -17.20
N LYS A 45 9.72 -17.76 -16.29
CA LYS A 45 10.43 -19.00 -16.66
C LYS A 45 9.49 -20.11 -17.21
N GLY A 46 8.18 -19.93 -17.10
CA GLY A 46 7.18 -20.89 -17.58
C GLY A 46 7.14 -22.20 -16.80
N LEU A 47 7.65 -22.21 -15.57
CA LEU A 47 7.66 -23.38 -14.68
C LEU A 47 6.42 -23.44 -13.77
N HIS A 48 5.59 -22.40 -13.79
CA HIS A 48 4.35 -22.31 -13.03
C HIS A 48 3.14 -22.67 -13.88
N PRO A 49 2.06 -23.20 -13.29
CA PRO A 49 0.86 -23.55 -14.03
C PRO A 49 0.27 -22.36 -14.77
N ALA A 50 0.01 -22.54 -16.07
CA ALA A 50 -0.71 -21.54 -16.86
C ALA A 50 -2.18 -21.49 -16.44
N ASN A 51 -2.82 -20.33 -16.58
CA ASN A 51 -4.22 -20.10 -16.21
C ASN A 51 -4.53 -20.41 -14.73
N ALA A 52 -3.59 -20.16 -13.86
CA ALA A 52 -3.74 -20.31 -12.41
C ALA A 52 -3.16 -19.09 -11.67
N ILE A 53 -3.65 -18.82 -10.49
CA ILE A 53 -3.08 -17.79 -9.63
C ILE A 53 -1.78 -18.34 -9.03
N ASN A 54 -0.66 -17.75 -9.41
CA ASN A 54 0.68 -18.14 -8.99
C ASN A 54 1.25 -17.26 -7.89
N ALA A 55 0.79 -16.00 -7.79
CA ALA A 55 1.23 -15.06 -6.77
C ALA A 55 0.07 -14.24 -6.22
N ILE A 56 0.10 -13.99 -4.92
CA ILE A 56 -0.82 -13.08 -4.22
C ILE A 56 0.01 -11.98 -3.55
N ILE A 57 -0.34 -10.73 -3.83
CA ILE A 57 0.23 -9.56 -3.17
C ILE A 57 -0.88 -8.88 -2.37
N MET A 58 -0.79 -8.92 -1.05
CA MET A 58 -1.74 -8.25 -0.17
C MET A 58 -1.26 -6.85 0.17
N ALA A 59 -2.15 -5.88 0.00
CA ALA A 59 -1.93 -4.48 0.32
C ALA A 59 -3.03 -3.96 1.26
N PRO A 60 -2.71 -3.08 2.23
CA PRO A 60 -3.69 -2.58 3.21
C PRO A 60 -4.79 -1.72 2.61
N THR A 61 -4.53 -1.06 1.49
CA THR A 61 -5.45 -0.11 0.88
C THR A 61 -5.58 -0.32 -0.61
N ARG A 62 -6.72 0.13 -1.12
CA ARG A 62 -7.03 0.15 -2.54
C ARG A 62 -5.99 0.96 -3.34
N GLU A 63 -5.62 2.12 -2.82
CA GLU A 63 -4.68 3.03 -3.47
C GLU A 63 -3.32 2.36 -3.67
N LEU A 64 -2.82 1.67 -2.62
CA LEU A 64 -1.57 0.92 -2.74
C LEU A 64 -1.71 -0.27 -3.70
N ALA A 65 -2.83 -0.99 -3.66
CA ALA A 65 -3.08 -2.07 -4.62
C ALA A 65 -3.06 -1.57 -6.07
N GLN A 66 -3.66 -0.41 -6.35
CA GLN A 66 -3.63 0.22 -7.67
C GLN A 66 -2.21 0.68 -8.08
N GLN A 67 -1.44 1.22 -7.14
CA GLN A 67 -0.04 1.61 -7.41
C GLN A 67 0.83 0.40 -7.76
N ILE A 68 0.66 -0.71 -7.02
CA ILE A 68 1.36 -1.96 -7.30
C ILE A 68 0.97 -2.50 -8.68
N ASP A 69 -0.33 -2.50 -9.01
CA ASP A 69 -0.85 -2.96 -10.29
C ASP A 69 -0.26 -2.17 -11.47
N GLN A 70 -0.26 -0.84 -11.38
CA GLN A 70 0.38 0.04 -12.38
C GLN A 70 1.88 -0.23 -12.56
N GLN A 71 2.59 -0.52 -11.47
CA GLN A 71 4.00 -0.86 -11.56
C GLN A 71 4.20 -2.22 -12.23
N ILE A 72 3.38 -3.22 -11.90
CA ILE A 72 3.42 -4.53 -12.53
C ILE A 72 3.12 -4.42 -14.02
N GLU A 73 2.10 -3.66 -14.42
CA GLU A 73 1.79 -3.40 -15.83
C GLU A 73 3.01 -2.84 -16.58
N GLY A 74 3.73 -1.90 -15.97
CA GLY A 74 4.97 -1.38 -16.55
C GLY A 74 6.10 -2.42 -16.64
N PHE A 75 6.25 -3.30 -15.65
CA PHE A 75 7.30 -4.32 -15.63
C PHE A 75 6.99 -5.52 -16.54
N THR A 76 5.71 -5.84 -16.75
CA THR A 76 5.28 -6.97 -17.57
C THR A 76 5.03 -6.61 -19.03
N TYR A 77 5.26 -5.38 -19.45
CA TYR A 77 4.96 -4.92 -20.82
C TYR A 77 5.56 -5.83 -21.92
N PHE A 78 6.73 -6.40 -21.70
CA PHE A 78 7.40 -7.33 -22.62
C PHE A 78 7.46 -8.77 -22.11
N VAL A 79 6.75 -9.11 -21.04
CA VAL A 79 6.81 -10.41 -20.37
C VAL A 79 5.39 -11.00 -20.28
N PRO A 80 5.18 -12.28 -20.62
CA PRO A 80 3.86 -12.89 -20.61
C PRO A 80 3.42 -13.26 -19.18
N VAL A 81 3.31 -12.29 -18.31
CA VAL A 81 2.80 -12.41 -16.94
C VAL A 81 1.64 -11.47 -16.77
N SER A 82 0.50 -11.99 -16.40
CA SER A 82 -0.75 -11.24 -16.22
C SER A 82 -1.01 -10.89 -14.76
N ALA A 83 -1.67 -9.76 -14.52
CA ALA A 83 -2.03 -9.33 -13.18
C ALA A 83 -3.47 -8.83 -13.11
N VAL A 84 -4.08 -8.93 -11.94
CA VAL A 84 -5.39 -8.35 -11.65
C VAL A 84 -5.42 -7.74 -10.25
N ALA A 85 -5.93 -6.51 -10.16
CA ALA A 85 -6.12 -5.83 -8.88
C ALA A 85 -7.54 -6.06 -8.33
N VAL A 86 -7.61 -6.51 -7.06
CA VAL A 86 -8.83 -6.97 -6.38
C VAL A 86 -9.04 -6.19 -5.09
N TYR A 87 -9.88 -5.15 -5.13
CA TYR A 87 -10.12 -4.26 -3.98
C TYR A 87 -11.59 -3.82 -3.89
N GLY A 88 -12.01 -3.40 -2.70
CA GLY A 88 -13.37 -2.97 -2.42
C GLY A 88 -13.67 -1.53 -2.84
N GLY A 89 -14.93 -1.09 -2.61
CA GLY A 89 -15.38 0.26 -2.95
C GLY A 89 -15.64 0.48 -4.44
N THR A 90 -15.85 -0.60 -5.19
CA THR A 90 -16.17 -0.60 -6.63
C THR A 90 -17.61 -1.04 -6.85
N ASP A 91 -18.16 -0.69 -8.00
CA ASP A 91 -19.50 -1.12 -8.44
C ASP A 91 -19.55 -2.60 -8.84
N GLY A 92 -20.74 -3.07 -9.25
CA GLY A 92 -20.94 -4.45 -9.67
C GLY A 92 -20.17 -4.82 -10.95
N ILE A 93 -19.89 -3.87 -11.84
CA ILE A 93 -19.12 -4.08 -13.07
C ILE A 93 -17.67 -4.42 -12.72
N ALA A 94 -17.06 -3.65 -11.84
CA ALA A 94 -15.69 -3.92 -11.41
C ALA A 94 -15.59 -5.23 -10.60
N TRP A 95 -16.63 -5.61 -9.86
CA TRP A 95 -16.70 -6.93 -9.22
C TRP A 95 -16.60 -8.06 -10.24
N GLU A 96 -17.41 -8.01 -11.31
CA GLU A 96 -17.40 -9.02 -12.36
C GLU A 96 -16.07 -9.04 -13.13
N GLN A 97 -15.44 -7.88 -13.36
CA GLN A 97 -14.12 -7.81 -13.99
C GLN A 97 -13.04 -8.47 -13.12
N GLN A 98 -13.02 -8.19 -11.81
CA GLN A 98 -12.11 -8.81 -10.86
C GLN A 98 -12.30 -10.34 -10.84
N LYS A 99 -13.56 -10.79 -10.75
CA LYS A 99 -13.91 -12.20 -10.78
C LYS A 99 -13.41 -12.87 -12.06
N ARG A 100 -13.71 -12.30 -13.23
CA ARG A 100 -13.24 -12.84 -14.52
C ARG A 100 -11.72 -12.91 -14.62
N GLY A 101 -11.01 -11.87 -14.18
CA GLY A 101 -9.55 -11.86 -14.18
C GLY A 101 -8.97 -13.04 -13.39
N MET A 102 -9.54 -13.33 -12.22
CA MET A 102 -9.10 -14.48 -11.40
C MET A 102 -9.51 -15.82 -12.01
N GLU A 103 -10.75 -15.95 -12.53
CA GLU A 103 -11.24 -17.17 -13.18
C GLU A 103 -10.47 -17.50 -14.47
N MET A 104 -9.98 -16.49 -15.20
CA MET A 104 -9.10 -16.66 -16.34
C MET A 104 -7.68 -17.07 -15.96
N GLY A 105 -7.36 -17.08 -14.67
CA GLY A 105 -6.06 -17.46 -14.14
C GLY A 105 -5.01 -16.38 -14.33
N ALA A 106 -5.29 -15.16 -13.89
CA ALA A 106 -4.25 -14.14 -13.78
C ALA A 106 -3.10 -14.64 -12.89
N ASP A 107 -1.87 -14.53 -13.37
CA ASP A 107 -0.68 -15.01 -12.66
C ASP A 107 -0.50 -14.33 -11.30
N ILE A 108 -0.75 -13.02 -11.23
CA ILE A 108 -0.58 -12.22 -10.03
C ILE A 108 -1.91 -11.59 -9.63
N VAL A 109 -2.35 -11.81 -8.40
CA VAL A 109 -3.50 -11.13 -7.79
C VAL A 109 -3.00 -10.13 -6.76
N ILE A 110 -3.26 -8.83 -6.99
CA ILE A 110 -2.98 -7.76 -6.02
C ILE A 110 -4.28 -7.46 -5.27
N ALA A 111 -4.33 -7.64 -3.96
CA ALA A 111 -5.59 -7.59 -3.26
C ALA A 111 -5.56 -6.84 -1.93
N THR A 112 -6.70 -6.20 -1.61
CA THR A 112 -7.00 -5.86 -0.21
C THR A 112 -7.61 -7.08 0.51
N PRO A 113 -7.27 -7.33 1.80
CA PRO A 113 -7.63 -8.57 2.50
C PRO A 113 -9.12 -8.92 2.44
N GLY A 114 -9.99 -7.97 2.82
CA GLY A 114 -11.43 -8.22 2.88
C GLY A 114 -12.06 -8.51 1.52
N ARG A 115 -11.59 -7.90 0.42
CA ARG A 115 -12.14 -8.15 -0.91
C ARG A 115 -11.70 -9.52 -1.44
N LEU A 116 -10.46 -9.91 -1.24
CA LEU A 116 -9.97 -11.24 -1.60
C LEU A 116 -10.77 -12.32 -0.87
N LEU A 117 -10.98 -12.19 0.44
CA LEU A 117 -11.81 -13.10 1.21
C LEU A 117 -13.26 -13.19 0.72
N SER A 118 -13.83 -12.08 0.25
CA SER A 118 -15.17 -12.11 -0.33
C SER A 118 -15.24 -13.01 -1.58
N HIS A 119 -14.26 -12.93 -2.45
CA HIS A 119 -14.15 -13.80 -3.63
C HIS A 119 -13.88 -15.26 -3.25
N ILE A 120 -13.00 -15.51 -2.27
CA ILE A 120 -12.71 -16.86 -1.77
C ILE A 120 -13.98 -17.52 -1.20
N LYS A 121 -14.76 -16.79 -0.38
CA LYS A 121 -16.02 -17.30 0.22
C LYS A 121 -17.09 -17.64 -0.83
N LEU A 122 -17.06 -16.99 -1.98
CA LEU A 122 -17.95 -17.29 -3.09
C LEU A 122 -17.46 -18.44 -3.98
N GLY A 123 -16.27 -19.01 -3.66
CA GLY A 123 -15.70 -20.11 -4.43
C GLY A 123 -15.20 -19.73 -5.83
N THR A 124 -14.97 -18.44 -6.07
CA THR A 124 -14.50 -17.93 -7.37
C THR A 124 -12.97 -17.89 -7.51
N VAL A 125 -12.23 -18.34 -6.48
CA VAL A 125 -10.77 -18.24 -6.41
C VAL A 125 -10.18 -19.58 -5.98
N ASP A 126 -9.30 -20.12 -6.79
CA ASP A 126 -8.46 -21.28 -6.45
C ASP A 126 -7.05 -20.83 -6.09
N LEU A 127 -6.63 -21.12 -4.86
CA LEU A 127 -5.31 -20.77 -4.33
C LEU A 127 -4.34 -21.95 -4.30
N SER A 128 -4.73 -23.12 -4.82
CA SER A 128 -3.96 -24.35 -4.74
C SER A 128 -2.62 -24.33 -5.49
N GLN A 129 -2.45 -23.38 -6.40
CA GLN A 129 -1.25 -23.23 -7.23
C GLN A 129 -0.38 -22.03 -6.83
N VAL A 130 -0.76 -21.30 -5.78
CA VAL A 130 -0.02 -20.12 -5.33
C VAL A 130 1.37 -20.50 -4.84
N SER A 131 2.38 -19.95 -5.49
CA SER A 131 3.80 -20.15 -5.18
C SER A 131 4.42 -18.99 -4.39
N PHE A 132 3.82 -17.79 -4.51
CA PHE A 132 4.32 -16.57 -3.84
C PHE A 132 3.21 -15.87 -3.08
N PHE A 133 3.45 -15.59 -1.80
CA PHE A 133 2.56 -14.81 -0.96
C PHE A 133 3.30 -13.60 -0.41
N VAL A 134 2.91 -12.42 -0.86
CA VAL A 134 3.55 -11.15 -0.49
C VAL A 134 2.62 -10.35 0.41
N LEU A 135 3.13 -9.87 1.54
CA LEU A 135 2.48 -8.90 2.41
C LEU A 135 3.24 -7.57 2.32
N ASP A 136 2.67 -6.57 1.67
CA ASP A 136 3.23 -5.21 1.65
C ASP A 136 2.56 -4.34 2.71
N GLU A 137 3.34 -3.53 3.41
CA GLU A 137 2.90 -2.74 4.58
C GLU A 137 2.17 -3.60 5.63
N ALA A 138 2.79 -4.72 6.04
CA ALA A 138 2.18 -5.67 6.97
C ALA A 138 1.79 -5.03 8.32
N ASP A 139 2.62 -4.11 8.85
CA ASP A 139 2.32 -3.38 10.08
C ASP A 139 1.00 -2.61 9.95
N ARG A 140 0.77 -2.03 8.80
CA ARG A 140 -0.44 -1.31 8.53
C ARG A 140 -1.67 -2.21 8.40
N MET A 141 -1.54 -3.36 7.76
CA MET A 141 -2.63 -4.32 7.70
C MET A 141 -3.05 -4.75 9.11
N LEU A 142 -2.09 -4.96 10.02
CA LEU A 142 -2.39 -5.29 11.42
C LEU A 142 -3.04 -4.13 12.18
N ASP A 143 -2.61 -2.90 11.96
CA ASP A 143 -3.21 -1.71 12.58
C ASP A 143 -4.65 -1.48 12.12
N MET A 144 -4.98 -1.90 10.90
CA MET A 144 -6.35 -1.88 10.36
C MET A 144 -7.20 -3.09 10.79
N GLY A 145 -6.63 -4.04 11.55
CA GLY A 145 -7.34 -5.20 12.08
C GLY A 145 -7.43 -6.39 11.12
N PHE A 146 -6.65 -6.44 10.05
CA PHE A 146 -6.68 -7.51 9.04
C PHE A 146 -5.93 -8.79 9.42
N TYR A 147 -5.54 -8.95 10.69
CA TYR A 147 -4.82 -10.16 11.13
C TYR A 147 -5.57 -11.45 10.77
N ASP A 148 -6.85 -11.54 11.14
CA ASP A 148 -7.66 -12.72 10.89
C ASP A 148 -7.90 -12.96 9.40
N ASP A 149 -8.03 -11.90 8.62
CA ASP A 149 -8.18 -11.98 7.17
C ASP A 149 -6.92 -12.54 6.50
N ILE A 150 -5.75 -12.06 6.90
CA ILE A 150 -4.44 -12.58 6.43
C ILE A 150 -4.33 -14.06 6.77
N MET A 151 -4.66 -14.44 8.01
CA MET A 151 -4.56 -15.83 8.46
C MET A 151 -5.55 -16.76 7.75
N GLN A 152 -6.75 -16.28 7.39
CA GLN A 152 -7.70 -17.05 6.60
C GLN A 152 -7.16 -17.35 5.20
N VAL A 153 -6.56 -16.36 4.53
CA VAL A 153 -5.92 -16.56 3.22
C VAL A 153 -4.72 -17.49 3.34
N TYR A 154 -3.80 -17.23 4.28
CA TYR A 154 -2.59 -18.02 4.49
C TYR A 154 -2.86 -19.52 4.66
N LYS A 155 -3.90 -19.88 5.42
CA LYS A 155 -4.29 -21.28 5.66
C LYS A 155 -4.74 -22.04 4.40
N LEU A 156 -5.09 -21.34 3.34
CA LEU A 156 -5.50 -21.93 2.05
C LEU A 156 -4.34 -22.09 1.07
N LEU A 157 -3.17 -21.52 1.39
CA LEU A 157 -2.01 -21.58 0.52
C LEU A 157 -1.29 -22.92 0.63
N PRO A 158 -0.64 -23.38 -0.45
CA PRO A 158 0.22 -24.55 -0.42
C PRO A 158 1.34 -24.43 0.62
N ALA A 159 1.70 -25.54 1.26
CA ALA A 159 2.79 -25.58 2.21
C ALA A 159 4.16 -25.19 1.57
N THR A 160 4.29 -25.30 0.27
CA THR A 160 5.47 -24.92 -0.52
C THR A 160 5.52 -23.44 -0.89
N CYS A 161 4.44 -22.69 -0.64
CA CYS A 161 4.37 -21.27 -0.97
C CYS A 161 5.46 -20.48 -0.23
N GLN A 162 6.23 -19.69 -0.98
CA GLN A 162 7.21 -18.75 -0.44
C GLN A 162 6.49 -17.52 0.10
N THR A 163 6.81 -17.10 1.33
CA THR A 163 6.18 -15.93 1.97
C THR A 163 7.18 -14.78 2.05
N ILE A 164 6.77 -13.63 1.56
CA ILE A 164 7.57 -12.41 1.47
C ILE A 164 6.84 -11.30 2.25
N MET A 165 7.44 -10.82 3.33
CA MET A 165 6.83 -9.81 4.18
C MET A 165 7.64 -8.52 4.18
N PHE A 166 7.00 -7.41 3.81
CA PHE A 166 7.53 -6.06 3.92
C PHE A 166 6.75 -5.27 4.97
N SER A 167 7.48 -4.55 5.83
CA SER A 167 6.91 -3.70 6.88
C SER A 167 7.77 -2.47 7.08
N ALA A 168 7.18 -1.33 7.44
CA ALA A 168 7.94 -0.14 7.79
C ALA A 168 8.44 -0.20 9.25
N THR A 169 7.73 -0.93 10.10
CA THR A 169 8.01 -1.05 11.53
C THR A 169 7.97 -2.51 11.97
N MET A 170 8.59 -2.82 13.12
CA MET A 170 8.68 -4.19 13.64
C MET A 170 8.15 -4.31 15.09
N PRO A 171 6.89 -3.89 15.35
CA PRO A 171 6.28 -4.06 16.66
C PRO A 171 6.06 -5.54 17.02
N PRO A 172 5.78 -5.88 18.28
CA PRO A 172 5.56 -7.27 18.71
C PRO A 172 4.52 -8.01 17.87
N LYS A 173 3.44 -7.36 17.47
CA LYS A 173 2.39 -7.96 16.62
C LYS A 173 2.93 -8.45 15.26
N ILE A 174 3.82 -7.68 14.63
CA ILE A 174 4.45 -8.06 13.35
C ILE A 174 5.39 -9.24 13.56
N ARG A 175 6.16 -9.25 14.65
CA ARG A 175 7.02 -10.39 14.98
C ARG A 175 6.22 -11.68 15.19
N THR A 176 5.09 -11.59 15.88
CA THR A 176 4.18 -12.73 16.07
C THR A 176 3.60 -13.22 14.75
N LEU A 177 3.14 -12.33 13.88
CA LEU A 177 2.68 -12.71 12.55
C LEU A 177 3.80 -13.38 11.75
N ALA A 178 4.99 -12.79 11.71
CA ALA A 178 6.14 -13.33 11.00
C ALA A 178 6.50 -14.74 11.50
N GLN A 179 6.56 -14.96 12.80
CA GLN A 179 6.81 -16.27 13.38
C GLN A 179 5.75 -17.32 13.03
N THR A 180 4.53 -16.87 12.73
CA THR A 180 3.41 -17.77 12.40
C THR A 180 3.40 -18.17 10.93
N ILE A 181 3.75 -17.25 10.02
CA ILE A 181 3.55 -17.48 8.58
C ILE A 181 4.86 -17.64 7.79
N LEU A 182 6.02 -17.28 8.35
CA LEU A 182 7.31 -17.40 7.68
C LEU A 182 8.07 -18.65 8.14
N LYS A 183 8.76 -19.29 7.20
CA LYS A 183 9.55 -20.51 7.41
C LYS A 183 11.04 -20.16 7.35
N ASN A 184 11.73 -20.18 8.49
CA ASN A 184 13.15 -19.82 8.57
C ASN A 184 13.52 -18.57 7.75
N PRO A 185 12.84 -17.43 7.98
CA PRO A 185 13.01 -16.28 7.14
C PRO A 185 14.37 -15.62 7.29
N GLU A 186 14.88 -15.09 6.18
CA GLU A 186 15.96 -14.10 6.23
C GLU A 186 15.39 -12.75 6.71
N GLU A 187 16.05 -12.15 7.68
CA GLU A 187 15.63 -10.84 8.21
C GLU A 187 16.50 -9.73 7.62
N VAL A 188 15.91 -8.90 6.77
CA VAL A 188 16.57 -7.73 6.18
C VAL A 188 16.12 -6.47 6.89
N LYS A 189 17.05 -5.79 7.55
CA LYS A 189 16.80 -4.49 8.18
C LYS A 189 17.55 -3.42 7.40
N ILE A 190 16.78 -2.58 6.71
CA ILE A 190 17.35 -1.35 6.17
C ILE A 190 17.37 -0.34 7.31
N ALA A 191 18.54 0.16 7.63
CA ALA A 191 18.67 1.20 8.62
C ALA A 191 17.65 2.31 8.34
N ILE A 192 16.90 2.70 9.37
CA ILE A 192 15.97 3.84 9.26
C ILE A 192 16.85 5.01 8.80
N SER A 193 16.77 5.33 7.52
CA SER A 193 17.49 6.49 7.01
C SER A 193 17.01 7.69 7.81
N ARG A 194 17.92 8.46 8.36
CA ARG A 194 17.55 9.78 8.88
C ARG A 194 16.80 10.48 7.76
N PRO A 195 15.74 11.26 8.10
CA PRO A 195 15.07 12.05 7.06
C PRO A 195 16.14 12.75 6.23
N PRO A 196 15.99 12.82 4.90
CA PRO A 196 16.95 13.54 4.08
C PRO A 196 17.27 14.89 4.70
N GLU A 197 18.52 15.30 4.72
CA GLU A 197 18.95 16.59 5.29
C GLU A 197 18.22 17.79 4.64
N THR A 198 17.64 17.57 3.49
CA THR A 198 16.77 18.53 2.78
C THR A 198 15.40 18.72 3.43
N ILE A 199 14.96 17.82 4.35
CA ILE A 199 13.68 17.94 5.04
C ILE A 199 13.88 18.69 6.36
N MET A 200 13.40 19.92 6.41
CA MET A 200 13.36 20.70 7.65
C MET A 200 12.20 20.22 8.53
N GLN A 201 12.51 19.75 9.73
CA GLN A 201 11.52 19.32 10.72
C GLN A 201 11.41 20.34 11.84
N THR A 202 10.19 20.75 12.17
CA THR A 202 9.93 21.69 13.27
C THR A 202 8.82 21.14 14.16
N ALA A 203 8.99 21.21 15.47
CA ALA A 203 8.00 20.83 16.46
C ALA A 203 7.54 22.04 17.26
N TYR A 204 6.22 22.19 17.45
CA TYR A 204 5.62 23.21 18.29
C TYR A 204 4.96 22.57 19.50
N VAL A 205 5.38 22.95 20.71
CA VAL A 205 4.71 22.57 21.94
C VAL A 205 3.56 23.56 22.17
N CYS A 206 2.32 23.09 22.06
CA CYS A 206 1.14 23.96 22.13
C CYS A 206 -0.08 23.21 22.65
N TYR A 207 -1.07 23.97 23.17
CA TYR A 207 -2.39 23.46 23.45
C TYR A 207 -3.25 23.40 22.19
N ASP A 208 -4.28 22.53 22.15
CA ASP A 208 -5.16 22.36 20.98
C ASP A 208 -5.75 23.69 20.46
N MET A 209 -6.13 24.60 21.36
CA MET A 209 -6.65 25.93 21.01
C MET A 209 -5.65 26.85 20.30
N GLN A 210 -4.37 26.56 20.41
CA GLN A 210 -3.31 27.38 19.81
C GLN A 210 -2.91 26.90 18.40
N LYS A 211 -3.27 25.68 18.03
CA LYS A 211 -2.86 25.06 16.75
C LYS A 211 -3.29 25.88 15.53
N LEU A 212 -4.54 26.38 15.53
CA LEU A 212 -5.02 27.17 14.41
C LEU A 212 -4.23 28.49 14.28
N ARG A 213 -3.92 29.13 15.38
CA ARG A 213 -3.16 30.38 15.41
C ARG A 213 -1.72 30.18 14.91
N ILE A 214 -1.12 29.04 15.23
CA ILE A 214 0.22 28.67 14.70
C ILE A 214 0.15 28.49 13.17
N LEU A 215 -0.90 27.85 12.64
CA LEU A 215 -1.10 27.73 11.20
C LEU A 215 -1.30 29.08 10.52
N GLU A 216 -2.07 29.98 11.14
CA GLU A 216 -2.27 31.35 10.66
C GLU A 216 -0.92 32.10 10.56
N ASP A 217 -0.10 32.03 11.61
CA ASP A 217 1.21 32.67 11.65
C ASP A 217 2.16 32.08 10.58
N LEU A 218 2.16 30.75 10.41
CA LEU A 218 2.96 30.08 9.38
C LEU A 218 2.56 30.49 7.97
N PHE A 219 1.25 30.56 7.70
CA PHE A 219 0.72 30.87 6.37
C PHE A 219 0.68 32.38 6.05
N SER A 220 0.78 33.24 7.08
CA SER A 220 0.90 34.71 6.88
C SER A 220 2.25 35.10 6.28
N LYS A 221 3.31 34.32 6.54
CA LYS A 221 4.68 34.59 6.10
C LYS A 221 4.98 34.14 4.69
N SER A 222 4.31 33.07 4.26
CA SER A 222 4.43 32.53 2.89
C SER A 222 3.13 31.88 2.47
N ARG A 223 2.66 32.14 1.24
CA ARG A 223 1.46 31.47 0.73
C ARG A 223 1.76 29.99 0.56
N PRO A 224 1.03 29.10 1.26
CA PRO A 224 1.31 27.67 1.18
C PRO A 224 1.02 27.14 -0.23
N GLN A 225 1.91 26.31 -0.73
CA GLN A 225 1.73 25.57 -1.98
C GLN A 225 1.97 24.08 -1.69
N ARG A 226 1.01 23.22 -2.07
CA ARG A 226 1.09 21.76 -1.86
C ARG A 226 1.33 21.37 -0.41
N VAL A 227 0.46 21.81 0.48
CA VAL A 227 0.49 21.49 1.91
C VAL A 227 -0.51 20.40 2.21
N ILE A 228 -0.11 19.40 3.00
CA ILE A 228 -1.01 18.41 3.57
C ILE A 228 -1.04 18.60 5.08
N ILE A 229 -2.26 18.69 5.64
CA ILE A 229 -2.49 18.80 7.08
C ILE A 229 -3.24 17.56 7.54
N PHE A 230 -2.58 16.74 8.37
CA PHE A 230 -3.23 15.58 8.96
C PHE A 230 -3.90 15.92 10.29
N SER A 231 -5.09 15.37 10.49
CA SER A 231 -5.83 15.49 11.74
C SER A 231 -6.48 14.17 12.12
N SER A 232 -6.54 13.88 13.43
CA SER A 232 -7.01 12.61 13.99
C SER A 232 -8.50 12.34 13.82
N SER A 233 -9.33 13.34 13.48
CA SER A 233 -10.77 13.14 13.33
C SER A 233 -11.35 13.86 12.13
N LYS A 234 -12.37 13.24 11.51
CA LYS A 234 -13.11 13.82 10.37
C LYS A 234 -13.79 15.14 10.71
N MET A 235 -14.24 15.33 11.96
CA MET A 235 -14.83 16.59 12.39
C MET A 235 -13.82 17.72 12.38
N LYS A 236 -12.63 17.48 12.97
CA LYS A 236 -11.53 18.46 12.93
C LYS A 236 -11.07 18.77 11.51
N VAL A 237 -11.04 17.77 10.62
CA VAL A 237 -10.73 17.97 9.21
C VAL A 237 -11.72 18.92 8.53
N LYS A 238 -13.04 18.71 8.72
CA LYS A 238 -14.09 19.58 8.17
C LYS A 238 -14.01 20.99 8.72
N GLU A 239 -13.85 21.14 10.02
CA GLU A 239 -13.75 22.42 10.71
C GLU A 239 -12.52 23.22 10.23
N LEU A 240 -11.35 22.59 10.21
CA LEU A 240 -10.11 23.21 9.76
C LEU A 240 -10.18 23.63 8.28
N ALA A 241 -10.67 22.75 7.42
CA ALA A 241 -10.85 23.08 6.00
C ALA A 241 -11.82 24.26 5.79
N SER A 242 -12.94 24.30 6.56
CA SER A 242 -13.88 25.41 6.53
C SER A 242 -13.24 26.72 6.99
N THR A 243 -12.44 26.68 8.05
CA THR A 243 -11.73 27.86 8.58
C THR A 243 -10.71 28.38 7.59
N LEU A 244 -9.87 27.50 7.00
CA LEU A 244 -8.90 27.90 5.99
C LEU A 244 -9.56 28.44 4.71
N LYS A 245 -10.71 27.91 4.30
CA LYS A 245 -11.52 28.48 3.20
C LYS A 245 -11.99 29.90 3.50
N ARG A 246 -12.45 30.17 4.73
CA ARG A 246 -12.84 31.55 5.14
C ARG A 246 -11.67 32.51 5.10
N MET A 247 -10.45 32.02 5.32
CA MET A 247 -9.20 32.77 5.19
C MET A 247 -8.74 32.92 3.73
N LYS A 248 -9.57 32.52 2.76
CA LYS A 248 -9.30 32.60 1.29
C LYS A 248 -8.15 31.72 0.82
N PHE A 249 -7.85 30.64 1.51
CA PHE A 249 -6.96 29.60 0.99
C PHE A 249 -7.74 28.63 0.09
N ASN A 250 -7.07 28.11 -0.91
CA ASN A 250 -7.59 27.07 -1.79
C ASN A 250 -7.40 25.70 -1.14
N VAL A 251 -8.45 25.20 -0.46
CA VAL A 251 -8.40 24.05 0.45
C VAL A 251 -9.44 23.01 0.07
N ALA A 252 -9.07 21.74 0.14
CA ALA A 252 -10.00 20.63 0.15
C ALA A 252 -9.86 19.79 1.43
N ALA A 253 -11.00 19.18 1.83
CA ALA A 253 -11.03 18.22 2.92
C ALA A 253 -11.10 16.80 2.37
N MET A 254 -10.39 15.85 3.02
CA MET A 254 -10.45 14.45 2.65
C MET A 254 -10.63 13.57 3.90
N HIS A 255 -11.76 12.84 3.95
CA HIS A 255 -12.17 12.03 5.10
C HIS A 255 -13.09 10.88 4.66
N SER A 256 -13.42 9.98 5.58
CA SER A 256 -14.20 8.77 5.32
C SER A 256 -15.62 8.98 4.80
N ASP A 257 -16.21 10.18 5.00
CA ASP A 257 -17.58 10.47 4.53
C ASP A 257 -17.64 10.85 3.03
N LEU A 258 -16.49 11.05 2.37
CA LEU A 258 -16.45 11.25 0.93
C LEU A 258 -16.59 9.92 0.20
N GLU A 259 -17.36 9.92 -0.87
CA GLU A 259 -17.39 8.81 -1.80
C GLU A 259 -16.03 8.62 -2.50
N GLN A 260 -15.78 7.43 -3.01
CA GLN A 260 -14.47 7.11 -3.59
C GLN A 260 -14.13 7.99 -4.80
N SER A 261 -15.11 8.24 -5.68
CA SER A 261 -14.96 9.15 -6.82
C SER A 261 -14.54 10.56 -6.40
N GLN A 262 -15.16 11.07 -5.32
CA GLN A 262 -14.82 12.38 -4.77
C GLN A 262 -13.40 12.43 -4.21
N ARG A 263 -12.93 11.35 -3.56
CA ARG A 263 -11.55 11.27 -3.05
C ARG A 263 -10.54 11.28 -4.19
N GLU A 264 -10.81 10.52 -5.25
CA GLU A 264 -9.97 10.47 -6.44
C GLU A 264 -9.89 11.83 -7.13
N GLU A 265 -11.01 12.53 -7.25
CA GLU A 265 -11.07 13.87 -7.83
C GLU A 265 -10.26 14.88 -6.99
N VAL A 266 -10.48 14.92 -5.67
CA VAL A 266 -9.73 15.81 -4.76
C VAL A 266 -8.23 15.53 -4.84
N MET A 267 -7.83 14.26 -4.87
CA MET A 267 -6.42 13.88 -4.99
C MET A 267 -5.84 14.31 -6.33
N LYS A 268 -6.57 14.11 -7.43
CA LYS A 268 -6.17 14.55 -8.76
C LYS A 268 -5.98 16.07 -8.83
N GLU A 269 -6.91 16.82 -8.26
CA GLU A 269 -6.83 18.28 -8.21
C GLU A 269 -5.65 18.76 -7.36
N PHE A 270 -5.38 18.11 -6.23
CA PHE A 270 -4.22 18.41 -5.39
C PHE A 270 -2.89 18.09 -6.11
N LYS A 271 -2.77 16.92 -6.74
CA LYS A 271 -1.59 16.56 -7.54
C LYS A 271 -1.34 17.53 -8.71
N ASN A 272 -2.40 18.01 -9.32
CA ASN A 272 -2.33 18.98 -10.43
C ASN A 272 -2.12 20.44 -9.97
N GLY A 273 -2.04 20.71 -8.66
CA GLY A 273 -1.83 22.05 -8.12
C GLY A 273 -3.06 22.98 -8.22
N ARG A 274 -4.26 22.41 -8.44
CA ARG A 274 -5.52 23.16 -8.38
C ARG A 274 -6.00 23.37 -6.94
N ILE A 275 -5.51 22.58 -6.01
CA ILE A 275 -5.71 22.71 -4.57
C ILE A 275 -4.34 22.92 -3.93
N ASP A 276 -4.21 23.96 -3.10
CA ASP A 276 -2.96 24.31 -2.43
C ASP A 276 -2.80 23.56 -1.11
N ILE A 277 -3.92 23.35 -0.38
CA ILE A 277 -3.94 22.74 0.94
C ILE A 277 -4.92 21.57 0.95
N LEU A 278 -4.45 20.39 1.32
CA LEU A 278 -5.27 19.22 1.57
C LEU A 278 -5.34 18.97 3.08
N VAL A 279 -6.53 18.99 3.65
CA VAL A 279 -6.75 18.62 5.05
C VAL A 279 -7.33 17.21 5.10
N ALA A 280 -6.62 16.27 5.72
CA ALA A 280 -6.96 14.85 5.64
C ALA A 280 -6.93 14.15 7.00
N THR A 281 -7.70 13.07 7.13
CA THR A 281 -7.49 12.10 8.22
C THR A 281 -6.40 11.10 7.85
N ASP A 282 -5.87 10.38 8.83
CA ASP A 282 -4.83 9.35 8.64
C ASP A 282 -5.21 8.26 7.62
N VAL A 283 -6.49 8.05 7.35
CA VAL A 283 -6.96 7.12 6.30
C VAL A 283 -6.44 7.51 4.92
N VAL A 284 -6.18 8.78 4.71
CA VAL A 284 -5.70 9.35 3.44
C VAL A 284 -4.19 9.55 3.42
N SER A 285 -3.53 9.52 4.59
CA SER A 285 -2.08 9.75 4.70
C SER A 285 -1.21 8.78 3.88
N ARG A 286 -1.85 7.83 3.26
CA ARG A 286 -1.25 6.62 2.71
C ARG A 286 -1.71 6.47 1.25
N GLY A 287 -0.76 6.59 0.34
CA GLY A 287 -1.01 6.63 -1.11
C GLY A 287 -0.94 8.04 -1.69
N ILE A 288 -0.35 8.99 -0.97
CA ILE A 288 -0.07 10.36 -1.42
C ILE A 288 1.42 10.47 -1.84
N ASP A 289 1.98 9.47 -2.44
CA ASP A 289 3.34 9.57 -3.00
C ASP A 289 3.33 10.23 -4.37
#